data_eff1300b92fdc754b953a4b6f73bff56
#
_entry.id   eff1300b92fdc754b953a4b6f73bff56
#
_cell.length_a   1.000
_cell.length_b   1.000
_cell.length_c   1.000
_cell.angle_alpha   90.00
_cell.angle_beta   90.00
_cell.angle_gamma   90.00
#
_symmetry.space_group_name_H-M   'P 1'
#
loop_
_entity.id
_entity.type
_entity.pdbx_description
1 polymer ?
#
loop_
_entity_poly.entity_id
_entity_poly.type
_entity_poly.pdbx_seq_one_letter_code
_entity_poly.pdbx_strand_id
1 'polypeptide(L)'
;MNYRIITYVIGWVLNLEAICMTLPAVTGLIYGEKTWTSFLITGLISALAGTLLVVRRPEKPHFFMKEGCVSVALSWIALSLIGSLPFMISGTIPHFVDALFETVSGFTTTGASIMASVEDAPRCILMWRSFTHWIGGMGVLVLLLSIIKMSGGS
;
A
#
# COMPACT_ATOMS: atom_id res chain seq x y z
N MET A 1 -1.29 19.39 -16.54
CA MET A 1 -1.05 18.35 -15.52
C MET A 1 -0.07 17.34 -16.10
N ASN A 2 1.00 17.03 -15.38
CA ASN A 2 2.05 16.13 -15.86
C ASN A 2 1.77 14.69 -15.41
N TYR A 3 1.10 13.92 -16.24
CA TYR A 3 0.74 12.53 -15.93
C TYR A 3 1.95 11.61 -15.75
N ARG A 4 3.09 11.92 -16.37
CA ARG A 4 4.34 11.13 -16.24
C ARG A 4 4.92 11.20 -14.82
N ILE A 5 4.84 12.36 -14.17
CA ILE A 5 5.27 12.51 -12.77
C ILE A 5 4.36 11.70 -11.84
N ILE A 6 3.05 11.77 -12.06
CA ILE A 6 2.06 11.04 -11.25
C ILE A 6 2.31 9.54 -11.34
N THR A 7 2.45 8.99 -12.54
CA THR A 7 2.73 7.55 -12.73
C THR A 7 4.08 7.15 -12.15
N TYR A 8 5.08 8.01 -12.23
CA TYR A 8 6.39 7.77 -11.64
C TYR A 8 6.33 7.68 -10.10
N VAL A 9 5.62 8.60 -9.46
CA VAL A 9 5.42 8.58 -8.01
C VAL A 9 4.66 7.32 -7.57
N ILE A 10 3.58 6.97 -8.27
CA ILE A 10 2.82 5.76 -7.99
C ILE A 10 3.70 4.51 -8.13
N GLY A 11 4.56 4.46 -9.15
CA GLY A 11 5.50 3.36 -9.35
C GLY A 11 6.46 3.18 -8.16
N TRP A 12 7.00 4.26 -7.62
CA TRP A 12 7.85 4.22 -6.44
C TRP A 12 7.08 3.77 -5.19
N VAL A 13 5.85 4.24 -5.02
CA VAL A 13 4.99 3.83 -3.91
C VAL A 13 4.69 2.33 -3.97
N LEU A 14 4.40 1.79 -5.15
CA LEU A 14 4.17 0.35 -5.34
C LEU A 14 5.43 -0.48 -5.06
N ASN A 15 6.61 0.00 -5.45
CA ASN A 15 7.88 -0.65 -5.11
C ASN A 15 8.12 -0.67 -3.59
N LEU A 16 7.81 0.44 -2.92
CA LEU A 16 7.88 0.50 -1.46
C LEU A 16 6.93 -0.51 -0.81
N GLU A 17 5.71 -0.61 -1.31
CA GLU A 17 4.73 -1.61 -0.84
C GLU A 17 5.25 -3.04 -1.01
N ALA A 18 5.87 -3.34 -2.16
CA ALA A 18 6.50 -4.64 -2.41
C ALA A 18 7.58 -4.97 -1.37
N ILE A 19 8.41 -4.00 -1.01
CA ILE A 19 9.41 -4.15 0.05
C ILE A 19 8.72 -4.38 1.40
N CYS A 20 7.69 -3.63 1.71
CA CYS A 20 6.93 -3.77 2.96
C CYS A 20 6.26 -5.14 3.09
N MET A 21 5.85 -5.77 1.99
CA MET A 21 5.27 -7.11 1.99
C MET A 21 6.25 -8.22 2.37
N THR A 22 7.55 -7.95 2.36
CA THR A 22 8.55 -8.93 2.84
C THR A 22 8.41 -9.23 4.33
N LEU A 23 7.99 -8.27 5.14
CA LEU A 23 7.79 -8.45 6.58
C LEU A 23 6.70 -9.49 6.90
N PRO A 24 5.48 -9.39 6.37
CA PRO A 24 4.47 -10.43 6.53
C PRO A 24 4.92 -11.79 5.98
N ALA A 25 5.62 -11.82 4.86
CA ALA A 25 6.15 -13.05 4.27
C ALA A 25 7.14 -13.73 5.23
N VAL A 26 8.07 -12.99 5.81
CA VAL A 26 9.02 -13.52 6.81
C VAL A 26 8.27 -14.00 8.05
N THR A 27 7.27 -13.27 8.51
CA THR A 27 6.43 -13.67 9.65
C THR A 27 5.75 -15.01 9.37
N GLY A 28 5.15 -15.18 8.21
CA GLY A 28 4.54 -16.43 7.79
C GLY A 28 5.52 -17.60 7.73
N LEU A 29 6.74 -17.36 7.25
CA LEU A 29 7.82 -18.37 7.25
C LEU A 29 8.23 -18.80 8.66
N ILE A 30 8.37 -17.85 9.59
CA ILE A 30 8.74 -18.12 10.98
C ILE A 30 7.69 -18.99 11.68
N TYR A 31 6.40 -18.71 11.45
CA TYR A 31 5.30 -19.47 12.03
C TYR A 31 4.92 -20.73 11.24
N GLY A 32 5.59 -21.00 10.11
CA GLY A 32 5.32 -22.18 9.27
C GLY A 32 3.97 -22.13 8.56
N GLU A 33 3.41 -20.97 8.33
CA GLU A 33 2.13 -20.76 7.64
C GLU A 33 2.32 -20.77 6.12
N LYS A 34 1.45 -21.47 5.39
CA LYS A 34 1.50 -21.49 3.91
C LYS A 34 1.09 -20.17 3.27
N THR A 35 0.41 -19.31 4.01
CA THR A 35 -0.09 -18.01 3.53
C THR A 35 0.99 -17.00 3.19
N TRP A 36 2.24 -17.22 3.57
CA TRP A 36 3.37 -16.38 3.18
C TRP A 36 3.55 -16.28 1.66
N THR A 37 3.16 -17.32 0.92
CA THR A 37 3.22 -17.33 -0.55
C THR A 37 2.33 -16.26 -1.18
N SER A 38 1.23 -15.90 -0.54
CA SER A 38 0.34 -14.81 -0.97
C SER A 38 1.07 -13.47 -1.02
N PHE A 39 1.90 -13.21 -0.03
CA PHE A 39 2.70 -11.99 0.04
C PHE A 39 3.83 -11.97 -0.97
N LEU A 40 4.44 -13.11 -1.27
CA LEU A 40 5.44 -13.21 -2.33
C LEU A 40 4.82 -12.92 -3.70
N ILE A 41 3.69 -13.53 -4.01
CA ILE A 41 2.98 -13.32 -5.28
C ILE A 41 2.57 -11.87 -5.42
N THR A 42 1.94 -11.30 -4.40
CA THR A 42 1.50 -9.90 -4.40
C THR A 42 2.68 -8.94 -4.45
N GLY A 43 3.74 -9.22 -3.72
CA GLY A 43 4.97 -8.43 -3.74
C GLY A 43 5.62 -8.41 -5.13
N LEU A 44 5.65 -9.53 -5.83
CA LEU A 44 6.13 -9.63 -7.21
C LEU A 44 5.25 -8.82 -8.17
N ILE A 45 3.93 -8.91 -8.04
CA ILE A 45 2.99 -8.14 -8.85
C ILE A 45 3.20 -6.64 -8.62
N SER A 46 3.30 -6.22 -7.37
CA SER A 46 3.54 -4.83 -6.99
C SER A 46 4.89 -4.31 -7.51
N ALA A 47 5.95 -5.09 -7.36
CA ALA A 47 7.28 -4.75 -7.86
C ALA A 47 7.32 -4.63 -9.38
N LEU A 48 6.69 -5.55 -10.11
CA LEU A 48 6.59 -5.49 -11.57
C LEU A 48 5.80 -4.26 -12.03
N ALA A 49 4.64 -4.01 -11.45
CA ALA A 49 3.83 -2.83 -11.77
C ALA A 49 4.59 -1.54 -11.44
N GLY A 50 5.22 -1.47 -10.29
CA GLY A 50 6.00 -0.32 -9.85
C GLY A 50 7.20 -0.04 -10.76
N THR A 51 7.97 -1.07 -11.13
CA THR A 51 9.13 -0.92 -12.04
C THR A 51 8.71 -0.49 -13.44
N LEU A 52 7.63 -1.04 -13.97
CA LEU A 52 7.10 -0.62 -15.28
C LEU A 52 6.69 0.85 -15.31
N LEU A 53 6.13 1.36 -14.22
CA LEU A 53 5.77 2.77 -14.10
C LEU A 53 6.99 3.68 -13.91
N VAL A 54 8.00 3.22 -13.17
CA VAL A 54 9.23 4.00 -12.89
C VAL A 54 10.13 4.11 -14.11
N VAL A 55 10.14 3.11 -15.00
CA VAL A 55 10.96 3.14 -16.24
C VAL A 55 10.62 4.35 -17.12
N ARG A 56 9.39 4.81 -17.09
CA ARG A 56 8.95 6.01 -17.81
C ARG A 56 9.27 7.28 -17.02
N ARG A 57 10.56 7.62 -16.94
CA ARG A 57 11.02 8.82 -16.23
C ARG A 57 10.41 10.09 -16.85
N PRO A 58 9.98 11.06 -16.02
CA PRO A 58 9.53 12.35 -16.52
C PRO A 58 10.72 13.16 -17.05
N GLU A 59 10.55 13.79 -18.21
CA GLU A 59 11.61 14.62 -18.84
C GLU A 59 11.84 15.95 -18.10
N LYS A 60 10.78 16.49 -17.47
CA LYS A 60 10.81 17.74 -16.70
C LYS A 60 10.24 17.51 -15.32
N PRO A 61 11.05 17.58 -14.25
CA PRO A 61 10.60 17.31 -12.88
C PRO A 61 9.94 18.55 -12.21
N HIS A 62 9.04 19.22 -12.92
CA HIS A 62 8.24 20.27 -12.30
C HIS A 62 7.09 19.64 -11.54
N PHE A 63 7.18 19.68 -10.23
CA PHE A 63 6.21 19.12 -9.30
C PHE A 63 5.41 20.25 -8.67
N PHE A 64 4.19 20.45 -9.16
CA PHE A 64 3.28 21.43 -8.59
C PHE A 64 2.38 20.78 -7.53
N MET A 65 1.76 21.60 -6.69
CA MET A 65 0.87 21.13 -5.61
C MET A 65 -0.27 20.26 -6.14
N LYS A 66 -0.82 20.59 -7.32
CA LYS A 66 -1.90 19.80 -7.94
C LYS A 66 -1.46 18.37 -8.26
N GLU A 67 -0.28 18.21 -8.89
CA GLU A 67 0.28 16.90 -9.18
C GLU A 67 0.58 16.12 -7.89
N GLY A 68 1.02 16.80 -6.85
CA GLY A 68 1.25 16.21 -5.53
C GLY A 68 0.00 15.62 -4.93
N CYS A 69 -1.07 16.41 -4.85
CA CYS A 69 -2.36 15.95 -4.28
C CYS A 69 -2.95 14.77 -5.09
N VAL A 70 -2.93 14.86 -6.42
CA VAL A 70 -3.42 13.79 -7.28
C VAL A 70 -2.57 12.53 -7.14
N SER A 71 -1.24 12.67 -7.08
CA SER A 71 -0.34 11.53 -6.87
C SER A 71 -0.60 10.83 -5.55
N VAL A 72 -0.80 11.58 -4.47
CA VAL A 72 -1.13 11.02 -3.15
C VAL A 72 -2.46 10.27 -3.19
N ALA A 73 -3.51 10.88 -3.72
CA ALA A 73 -4.82 10.26 -3.80
C ALA A 73 -4.80 8.95 -4.62
N LEU A 74 -4.16 8.97 -5.78
CA LEU A 74 -4.03 7.78 -6.63
C LEU A 74 -3.11 6.73 -6.00
N SER A 75 -2.08 7.13 -5.26
CA SER A 75 -1.22 6.20 -4.52
C SER A 75 -2.00 5.46 -3.44
N TRP A 76 -2.85 6.13 -2.68
CA TRP A 76 -3.72 5.48 -1.70
C TRP A 76 -4.66 4.44 -2.34
N ILE A 77 -5.22 4.77 -3.50
CA ILE A 77 -6.07 3.84 -4.26
C ILE A 77 -5.25 2.64 -4.73
N ALA A 78 -4.08 2.88 -5.33
CA ALA A 78 -3.20 1.82 -5.82
C ALA A 78 -2.71 0.90 -4.69
N LEU A 79 -2.26 1.46 -3.57
CA LEU A 79 -1.87 0.71 -2.37
C LEU A 79 -3.00 -0.16 -1.85
N SER A 80 -4.21 0.38 -1.81
CA SER A 80 -5.38 -0.37 -1.32
C SER A 80 -5.76 -1.52 -2.25
N LEU A 81 -5.71 -1.30 -3.57
CA LEU A 81 -5.99 -2.34 -4.56
C LEU A 81 -4.97 -3.49 -4.48
N ILE A 82 -3.69 -3.18 -4.50
CA ILE A 82 -2.64 -4.18 -4.42
C ILE A 82 -2.59 -4.83 -3.03
N GLY A 83 -2.72 -4.04 -1.98
CA GLY A 83 -2.69 -4.51 -0.59
C GLY A 83 -3.87 -5.41 -0.21
N SER A 84 -4.96 -5.39 -0.98
CA SER A 84 -6.09 -6.32 -0.80
C SER A 84 -5.81 -7.74 -1.33
N LEU A 85 -4.88 -7.89 -2.26
CA LEU A 85 -4.57 -9.17 -2.90
C LEU A 85 -4.12 -10.26 -1.92
N PRO A 86 -3.28 -10.00 -0.92
CA PRO A 86 -2.89 -11.03 0.05
C PRO A 86 -4.08 -11.63 0.79
N PHE A 87 -5.08 -10.84 1.14
CA PHE A 87 -6.30 -11.32 1.78
C PHE A 87 -7.09 -12.27 0.88
N MET A 88 -7.17 -11.97 -0.41
CA MET A 88 -7.88 -12.78 -1.40
C MET A 88 -7.11 -14.06 -1.73
N ILE A 89 -5.82 -13.96 -2.02
CA ILE A 89 -4.96 -15.09 -2.43
C ILE A 89 -4.83 -16.10 -1.30
N SER A 90 -4.69 -15.63 -0.05
CA SER A 90 -4.63 -16.50 1.12
C SER A 90 -5.95 -17.19 1.45
N GLY A 91 -7.05 -16.70 0.88
CA GLY A 91 -8.39 -17.19 1.19
C GLY A 91 -8.97 -16.70 2.51
N THR A 92 -8.28 -15.83 3.24
CA THR A 92 -8.77 -15.25 4.51
C THR A 92 -10.01 -14.39 4.28
N ILE A 93 -9.98 -13.58 3.22
CA ILE A 93 -11.13 -12.78 2.77
C ILE A 93 -11.27 -13.01 1.27
N PRO A 94 -12.12 -13.96 0.83
CA PRO A 94 -12.17 -14.35 -0.58
C PRO A 94 -12.84 -13.34 -1.50
N HIS A 95 -13.70 -12.48 -0.96
CA HIS A 95 -14.40 -11.46 -1.74
C HIS A 95 -13.57 -10.20 -1.88
N PHE A 96 -13.44 -9.70 -3.12
CA PHE A 96 -12.63 -8.51 -3.42
C PHE A 96 -13.08 -7.27 -2.65
N VAL A 97 -14.39 -7.01 -2.60
CA VAL A 97 -14.94 -5.83 -1.92
C VAL A 97 -14.62 -5.85 -0.42
N ASP A 98 -14.74 -7.02 0.20
CA ASP A 98 -14.44 -7.20 1.61
C ASP A 98 -12.95 -7.06 1.90
N ALA A 99 -12.09 -7.63 1.04
CA ALA A 99 -10.65 -7.49 1.13
C ALA A 99 -10.20 -6.04 0.92
N LEU A 100 -10.81 -5.35 -0.02
CA LEU A 100 -10.57 -3.93 -0.25
C LEU A 100 -11.00 -3.09 0.96
N PHE A 101 -12.16 -3.37 1.54
CA PHE A 101 -12.63 -2.72 2.77
C PHE A 101 -11.62 -2.87 3.90
N GLU A 102 -11.14 -4.07 4.16
CA GLU A 102 -10.16 -4.36 5.21
C GLU A 102 -8.86 -3.58 4.97
N THR A 103 -8.39 -3.54 3.73
CA THR A 103 -7.15 -2.85 3.36
C THR A 103 -7.29 -1.33 3.46
N VAL A 104 -8.38 -0.77 2.96
CA VAL A 104 -8.67 0.67 3.07
C VAL A 104 -8.81 1.08 4.53
N SER A 105 -9.49 0.28 5.34
CA SER A 105 -9.60 0.49 6.78
C SER A 105 -8.23 0.51 7.46
N GLY A 106 -7.30 -0.34 7.04
CA GLY A 106 -5.93 -0.34 7.51
C GLY A 106 -5.18 0.93 7.12
N PHE A 107 -5.10 1.24 5.85
CA PHE A 107 -4.35 2.40 5.35
C PHE A 107 -4.94 3.75 5.79
N THR A 108 -6.24 3.84 6.01
CA THR A 108 -6.87 5.06 6.56
C THR A 108 -6.84 5.11 8.07
N THR A 109 -6.25 4.13 8.72
CA THR A 109 -6.18 3.99 10.20
C THR A 109 -7.54 3.95 10.90
N THR A 110 -8.58 3.53 10.17
CA THR A 110 -9.96 3.45 10.70
C THR A 110 -10.10 2.32 11.73
N GLY A 111 -9.47 1.17 11.45
CA GLY A 111 -9.48 0.01 12.36
C GLY A 111 -10.73 -0.85 12.30
N ALA A 112 -11.70 -0.53 11.44
CA ALA A 112 -12.87 -1.36 11.21
C ALA A 112 -12.48 -2.67 10.51
N SER A 113 -13.08 -3.78 10.87
CA SER A 113 -12.81 -5.08 10.28
C SER A 113 -14.09 -5.75 9.79
N ILE A 114 -13.99 -6.40 8.62
CA ILE A 114 -15.04 -7.26 8.08
C ILE A 114 -14.91 -8.70 8.59
N MET A 115 -13.77 -9.05 9.19
CA MET A 115 -13.53 -10.39 9.72
C MET A 115 -14.35 -10.63 11.00
N ALA A 116 -15.01 -11.78 11.07
CA ALA A 116 -15.78 -12.18 12.25
C ALA A 116 -14.88 -12.39 13.48
N SER A 117 -13.67 -12.94 13.27
CA SER A 117 -12.65 -13.09 14.30
C SER A 117 -11.28 -12.75 13.72
N VAL A 118 -10.70 -11.65 14.17
CA VAL A 118 -9.37 -11.21 13.73
C VAL A 118 -8.28 -12.11 14.34
N GLU A 119 -8.49 -12.59 15.56
CA GLU A 119 -7.53 -13.38 16.32
C GLU A 119 -7.25 -14.75 15.69
N ASP A 120 -8.21 -15.31 14.96
CA ASP A 120 -8.11 -16.60 14.30
C ASP A 120 -7.42 -16.52 12.92
N ALA A 121 -7.10 -15.32 12.44
CA ALA A 121 -6.43 -15.13 11.17
C ALA A 121 -4.96 -15.59 11.21
N PRO A 122 -4.38 -16.00 10.08
CA PRO A 122 -2.95 -16.32 9.99
C PRO A 122 -2.07 -15.16 10.50
N ARG A 123 -0.95 -15.48 11.13
CA ARG A 123 -0.04 -14.49 11.73
C ARG A 123 0.50 -13.49 10.71
N CYS A 124 0.81 -13.94 9.50
CA CYS A 124 1.26 -13.06 8.43
C CYS A 124 0.16 -12.07 8.00
N ILE A 125 -1.10 -12.50 7.97
CA ILE A 125 -2.25 -11.62 7.68
C ILE A 125 -2.42 -10.58 8.80
N LEU A 126 -2.30 -10.97 10.06
CA LEU A 126 -2.35 -10.04 11.19
C LEU A 126 -1.21 -9.03 11.14
N MET A 127 0.00 -9.49 10.78
CA MET A 127 1.15 -8.61 10.60
C MET A 127 0.92 -7.60 9.48
N TRP A 128 0.40 -8.03 8.33
CA TRP A 128 0.07 -7.13 7.23
C TRP A 128 -1.01 -6.13 7.62
N ARG A 129 -2.07 -6.59 8.26
CA ARG A 129 -3.14 -5.73 8.75
C ARG A 129 -2.62 -4.65 9.68
N SER A 130 -1.80 -5.00 10.65
CA SER A 130 -1.16 -4.05 11.57
C SER A 130 -0.21 -3.11 10.86
N PHE A 131 0.53 -3.61 9.89
CA PHE A 131 1.52 -2.83 9.15
C PHE A 131 0.86 -1.82 8.21
N THR A 132 -0.31 -2.13 7.64
CA THR A 132 -1.09 -1.15 6.86
C THR A 132 -1.51 0.04 7.71
N HIS A 133 -1.88 -0.16 8.97
CA HIS A 133 -2.16 0.92 9.91
C HIS A 133 -0.93 1.80 10.17
N TRP A 134 0.23 1.19 10.34
CA TRP A 134 1.47 1.90 10.57
C TRP A 134 1.88 2.73 9.34
N ILE A 135 1.86 2.14 8.15
CA ILE A 135 2.14 2.85 6.88
C ILE A 135 1.15 4.00 6.69
N GLY A 136 -0.13 3.75 6.93
CA GLY A 136 -1.19 4.75 6.82
C GLY A 136 -0.98 5.94 7.74
N GLY A 137 -0.70 5.70 9.00
CA GLY A 137 -0.41 6.74 9.99
C GLY A 137 0.82 7.57 9.62
N MET A 138 1.90 6.92 9.20
CA MET A 138 3.11 7.60 8.73
C MET A 138 2.83 8.44 7.47
N GLY A 139 2.09 7.88 6.51
CA GLY A 139 1.73 8.58 5.27
C GLY A 139 0.94 9.86 5.51
N VAL A 140 -0.03 9.82 6.42
CA VAL A 140 -0.81 11.01 6.80
C VAL A 140 0.08 12.07 7.44
N LEU A 141 0.98 11.68 8.35
CA LEU A 141 1.91 12.63 9.00
C LEU A 141 2.84 13.28 7.97
N VAL A 142 3.41 12.51 7.05
CA VAL A 142 4.28 13.05 5.99
C VAL A 142 3.51 14.01 5.09
N LEU A 143 2.27 13.67 4.74
CA LEU A 143 1.41 14.54 3.94
C LEU A 143 1.14 15.87 4.65
N LEU A 144 0.74 15.84 5.92
CA LEU A 144 0.48 17.04 6.70
C LEU A 144 1.71 17.93 6.81
N LEU A 145 2.87 17.35 7.11
CA LEU A 145 4.13 18.10 7.20
C LEU A 145 4.51 18.74 5.86
N SER A 146 4.27 18.03 4.76
CA SER A 146 4.53 18.55 3.42
C SER A 146 3.63 19.74 3.09
N ILE A 147 2.34 19.66 3.44
CA ILE A 147 1.39 20.75 3.22
C ILE A 147 1.77 21.98 4.06
N ILE A 148 2.10 21.79 5.33
CA ILE A 148 2.53 22.88 6.24
C ILE A 148 3.78 23.56 5.70
N LYS A 149 4.77 22.80 5.28
CA LYS A 149 6.01 23.32 4.71
C LYS A 149 5.78 24.12 3.43
N MET A 150 4.88 23.68 2.57
CA MET A 150 4.53 24.40 1.34
C MET A 150 3.71 25.66 1.62
N SER A 151 2.87 25.66 2.67
CA SER A 151 2.07 26.82 3.09
C SER A 151 2.88 27.87 3.85
N GLY A 152 3.92 27.48 4.57
CA GLY A 152 4.78 28.36 5.36
C GLY A 152 5.95 28.99 4.60
N GLY A 153 6.09 28.70 3.32
CA GLY A 153 7.19 29.17 2.46
C GLY A 153 6.92 30.46 1.70
N SER A 154 6.07 31.35 2.24
CA SER A 154 5.88 32.70 1.67
C SER A 154 6.54 33.76 2.55
#